data_53a6b8b105712977e2690e98583dd759
#
_entry.id   53a6b8b105712977e2690e98583dd759
#
_cell.length_a   1.000
_cell.length_b   1.000
_cell.length_c   1.000
_cell.angle_alpha   90.00
_cell.angle_beta   90.00
_cell.angle_gamma   90.00
#
_symmetry.space_group_name_H-M   'P 1'
#
loop_
_entity.id
_entity.type
_entity.pdbx_description
1 polymer ?
#
loop_
_entity_poly.entity_id
_entity_poly.type
_entity_poly.pdbx_seq_one_letter_code
_entity_poly.pdbx_strand_id
1 'polypeptide(L)'
;MRKFFLFIAFIVSVVNASGAKLVEGSLDCIKGEKNIAVSLDCSKLVYKKNRPFQEFLDKASRMENWEEESLKYFFKKFNEETFKSHFSAVPVTSRNKGKYEMVITPLKINGGGDIKVHAYIFNKETNEKVATIEFKTDGDDNDEITLRDPMKEAGEDLGSLFKKLLK
;
A
#
# COMPACT_ATOMS: atom_id res chain seq x y z
N MET A 1 -7.51 42.17 14.89
CA MET A 1 -6.46 41.18 14.62
C MET A 1 -6.91 40.27 13.49
N ARG A 2 -6.38 40.47 12.28
CA ARG A 2 -6.71 39.68 11.08
C ARG A 2 -5.87 38.39 11.14
N LYS A 3 -6.53 37.24 11.28
CA LYS A 3 -5.87 35.92 11.16
C LYS A 3 -5.59 35.67 9.67
N PHE A 4 -4.31 35.76 9.31
CA PHE A 4 -3.83 35.28 8.01
C PHE A 4 -3.87 33.76 8.03
N PHE A 5 -4.80 33.17 7.31
CA PHE A 5 -4.74 31.76 6.95
C PHE A 5 -3.70 31.61 5.84
N LEU A 6 -2.55 31.07 6.17
CA LEU A 6 -1.55 30.68 5.20
C LEU A 6 -2.03 29.42 4.51
N PHE A 7 -2.61 29.55 3.32
CA PHE A 7 -2.86 28.44 2.43
C PHE A 7 -1.51 27.98 1.87
N ILE A 8 -0.91 26.95 2.47
CA ILE A 8 0.22 26.25 1.88
C ILE A 8 -0.36 25.41 0.73
N ALA A 9 -0.21 25.91 -0.50
CA ALA A 9 -0.47 25.13 -1.70
C ALA A 9 0.58 24.01 -1.80
N PHE A 10 0.22 22.81 -1.42
CA PHE A 10 1.04 21.63 -1.67
C PHE A 10 1.11 21.40 -3.18
N ILE A 11 2.27 21.67 -3.76
CA ILE A 11 2.57 21.27 -5.13
C ILE A 11 2.73 19.75 -5.11
N VAL A 12 1.70 19.04 -5.56
CA VAL A 12 1.76 17.59 -5.75
C VAL A 12 2.60 17.35 -7.00
N SER A 13 3.87 17.02 -6.82
CA SER A 13 4.68 16.47 -7.90
C SER A 13 4.17 15.06 -8.18
N VAL A 14 3.45 14.89 -9.28
CA VAL A 14 2.95 13.59 -9.71
C VAL A 14 4.14 12.74 -10.16
N VAL A 15 4.65 11.90 -9.29
CA VAL A 15 5.66 10.90 -9.63
C VAL A 15 4.95 9.62 -10.01
N ASN A 16 4.96 9.28 -11.29
CA ASN A 16 4.42 8.01 -11.79
C ASN A 16 5.56 7.00 -11.90
N ALA A 17 5.37 5.83 -11.34
CA ALA A 17 6.23 4.68 -11.51
C ALA A 17 5.37 3.43 -11.63
N SER A 18 5.43 2.76 -12.78
CA SER A 18 4.83 1.43 -12.96
C SER A 18 3.44 1.25 -12.31
N GLY A 19 2.48 2.11 -12.62
CA GLY A 19 1.10 2.01 -12.10
C GLY A 19 0.83 2.74 -10.78
N ALA A 20 1.80 2.85 -9.86
CA ALA A 20 1.63 3.55 -8.59
C ALA A 20 1.85 5.07 -8.72
N LYS A 21 0.94 5.86 -8.15
CA LYS A 21 0.92 7.31 -8.23
C LYS A 21 0.75 7.94 -6.85
N LEU A 22 1.67 8.84 -6.47
CA LEU A 22 1.48 9.70 -5.31
C LEU A 22 0.39 10.73 -5.62
N VAL A 23 -0.72 10.69 -4.89
CA VAL A 23 -1.89 11.56 -5.13
C VAL A 23 -2.05 12.64 -4.05
N GLU A 24 -1.42 12.46 -2.89
CA GLU A 24 -1.48 13.42 -1.80
C GLU A 24 -0.20 13.34 -0.94
N GLY A 25 0.27 14.49 -0.45
CA GLY A 25 1.39 14.58 0.47
C GLY A 25 2.76 14.43 -0.19
N SER A 26 3.77 14.06 0.61
CA SER A 26 5.16 13.86 0.19
C SER A 26 5.76 12.65 0.88
N LEU A 27 6.66 11.95 0.18
CA LEU A 27 7.49 10.88 0.73
C LEU A 27 8.90 11.38 1.14
N ASP A 28 9.16 12.69 1.10
CA ASP A 28 10.46 13.23 1.51
C ASP A 28 10.78 12.95 2.98
N CYS A 29 9.75 12.86 3.81
CA CYS A 29 9.90 12.52 5.22
C CYS A 29 10.44 11.10 5.47
N ILE A 30 10.36 10.22 4.48
CA ILE A 30 10.86 8.83 4.57
C ILE A 30 12.33 8.73 4.14
N LYS A 31 12.88 9.78 3.49
CA LYS A 31 14.30 9.82 3.13
C LYS A 31 15.17 9.73 4.39
N GLY A 32 16.10 8.78 4.38
CA GLY A 32 16.95 8.49 5.53
C GLY A 32 16.43 7.42 6.48
N GLU A 33 15.17 7.01 6.37
CA GLU A 33 14.66 5.82 7.06
C GLU A 33 15.21 4.55 6.40
N LYS A 34 15.34 3.49 7.20
CA LYS A 34 15.81 2.17 6.70
C LYS A 34 14.67 1.22 6.39
N ASN A 35 13.51 1.47 6.96
CA ASN A 35 12.34 0.62 6.74
C ASN A 35 11.04 1.37 6.99
N ILE A 36 9.96 0.75 6.52
CA ILE A 36 8.57 1.15 6.78
C ILE A 36 7.78 -0.07 7.25
N ALA A 37 7.00 0.10 8.32
CA ALA A 37 6.06 -0.91 8.75
C ALA A 37 4.90 -1.01 7.74
N VAL A 38 4.40 -2.22 7.46
CA VAL A 38 3.29 -2.42 6.53
C VAL A 38 2.22 -3.27 7.15
N SER A 39 0.97 -2.82 6.99
CA SER A 39 -0.25 -3.54 7.33
C SER A 39 -1.22 -3.56 6.15
N LEU A 40 -2.19 -4.48 6.21
CA LEU A 40 -3.27 -4.61 5.23
C LEU A 40 -4.60 -4.32 5.94
N ASP A 41 -5.38 -3.37 5.41
CA ASP A 41 -6.72 -3.04 5.88
C ASP A 41 -7.75 -3.30 4.79
N CYS A 42 -8.46 -4.41 4.88
CA CYS A 42 -9.52 -4.79 3.96
C CYS A 42 -10.92 -4.38 4.43
N SER A 43 -11.05 -3.61 5.49
CA SER A 43 -12.35 -3.21 6.06
C SER A 43 -13.26 -2.46 5.06
N LYS A 44 -12.66 -1.80 4.07
CA LYS A 44 -13.36 -1.03 3.01
C LYS A 44 -13.50 -1.79 1.69
N LEU A 45 -13.00 -3.03 1.62
CA LEU A 45 -12.98 -3.78 0.38
C LEU A 45 -14.40 -4.17 -0.06
N VAL A 46 -14.75 -3.78 -1.27
CA VAL A 46 -15.98 -4.16 -1.95
C VAL A 46 -15.64 -5.17 -3.04
N TYR A 47 -16.23 -6.33 -2.94
CA TYR A 47 -16.03 -7.44 -3.84
C TYR A 47 -17.16 -7.53 -4.87
N LYS A 48 -16.83 -7.82 -6.13
CA LYS A 48 -17.75 -8.03 -7.28
C LYS A 48 -19.17 -7.44 -7.09
N LYS A 49 -19.58 -6.46 -7.87
CA LYS A 49 -20.94 -5.88 -7.85
C LYS A 49 -21.41 -5.35 -6.49
N ASN A 50 -20.51 -4.75 -5.71
CA ASN A 50 -20.78 -4.19 -4.38
C ASN A 50 -21.15 -5.23 -3.30
N ARG A 51 -20.70 -6.46 -3.43
CA ARG A 51 -20.80 -7.45 -2.34
C ARG A 51 -19.80 -7.13 -1.23
N PRO A 52 -20.18 -7.36 0.05
CA PRO A 52 -19.29 -7.10 1.17
C PRO A 52 -18.08 -8.05 1.16
N PHE A 53 -16.98 -7.60 1.75
CA PHE A 53 -15.76 -8.39 1.89
C PHE A 53 -15.96 -9.72 2.63
N GLN A 54 -16.99 -9.81 3.49
CA GLN A 54 -17.32 -11.05 4.18
C GLN A 54 -17.62 -12.21 3.21
N GLU A 55 -18.27 -11.95 2.07
CA GLU A 55 -18.49 -12.99 1.07
C GLU A 55 -17.19 -13.47 0.42
N PHE A 56 -16.18 -12.58 0.33
CA PHE A 56 -14.85 -12.98 -0.10
C PHE A 56 -14.19 -13.87 0.97
N LEU A 57 -14.24 -13.46 2.24
CA LEU A 57 -13.69 -14.24 3.36
C LEU A 57 -14.34 -15.62 3.47
N ASP A 58 -15.64 -15.73 3.28
CA ASP A 58 -16.36 -17.01 3.33
C ASP A 58 -15.89 -17.99 2.24
N LYS A 59 -15.45 -17.46 1.09
CA LYS A 59 -14.82 -18.25 0.03
C LYS A 59 -13.35 -18.52 0.26
N ALA A 60 -12.63 -17.54 0.80
CA ALA A 60 -11.20 -17.64 1.12
C ALA A 60 -10.93 -18.35 2.46
N SER A 61 -11.95 -18.66 3.25
CA SER A 61 -11.86 -19.25 4.60
C SER A 61 -11.17 -20.64 4.67
N ARG A 62 -10.83 -21.21 3.52
CA ARG A 62 -9.98 -22.40 3.43
C ARG A 62 -8.49 -22.09 3.60
N MET A 63 -8.12 -20.81 3.64
CA MET A 63 -6.74 -20.35 3.81
C MET A 63 -6.58 -19.78 5.21
N GLU A 64 -6.06 -20.56 6.13
CA GLU A 64 -5.57 -20.03 7.40
C GLU A 64 -4.54 -18.92 7.12
N ASN A 65 -4.67 -17.76 7.80
CA ASN A 65 -3.75 -16.63 7.69
C ASN A 65 -3.62 -15.98 6.29
N TRP A 66 -4.71 -15.86 5.55
CA TRP A 66 -4.72 -15.27 4.20
C TRP A 66 -4.07 -13.85 4.16
N GLU A 67 -4.19 -13.04 5.19
CA GLU A 67 -3.54 -11.71 5.27
C GLU A 67 -2.02 -11.84 5.32
N GLU A 68 -1.52 -12.74 6.18
CA GLU A 68 -0.09 -12.98 6.33
C GLU A 68 0.52 -13.52 5.02
N GLU A 69 -0.14 -14.48 4.41
CA GLU A 69 0.30 -15.03 3.12
C GLU A 69 0.28 -13.96 2.01
N SER A 70 -0.75 -13.13 1.95
CA SER A 70 -0.83 -12.02 0.99
C SER A 70 0.32 -11.03 1.18
N LEU A 71 0.57 -10.60 2.42
CA LEU A 71 1.66 -9.69 2.75
C LEU A 71 3.05 -10.31 2.52
N LYS A 72 3.22 -11.61 2.63
CA LYS A 72 4.49 -12.30 2.34
C LYS A 72 4.96 -12.06 0.90
N TYR A 73 4.04 -12.12 -0.07
CA TYR A 73 4.35 -11.83 -1.47
C TYR A 73 4.65 -10.36 -1.70
N PHE A 74 3.90 -9.47 -1.04
CA PHE A 74 4.18 -8.04 -1.03
C PHE A 74 5.60 -7.75 -0.53
N PHE A 75 5.96 -8.22 0.67
CA PHE A 75 7.28 -7.99 1.26
C PHE A 75 8.41 -8.49 0.37
N LYS A 76 8.24 -9.69 -0.21
CA LYS A 76 9.24 -10.23 -1.11
C LYS A 76 9.53 -9.27 -2.26
N LYS A 77 8.49 -8.83 -2.97
CA LYS A 77 8.64 -8.00 -4.17
C LYS A 77 9.06 -6.58 -3.88
N PHE A 78 8.47 -5.95 -2.87
CA PHE A 78 8.88 -4.62 -2.43
C PHE A 78 10.36 -4.57 -2.05
N ASN A 79 10.82 -5.54 -1.27
CA ASN A 79 12.20 -5.60 -0.80
C ASN A 79 13.20 -5.97 -1.92
N GLU A 80 12.81 -6.77 -2.90
CA GLU A 80 13.58 -7.00 -4.12
C GLU A 80 13.82 -5.68 -4.86
N GLU A 81 12.78 -4.85 -5.06
CA GLU A 81 12.87 -3.57 -5.76
C GLU A 81 13.72 -2.52 -5.01
N THR A 82 13.55 -2.44 -3.69
CA THR A 82 14.22 -1.43 -2.85
C THR A 82 15.58 -1.85 -2.34
N PHE A 83 16.04 -3.06 -2.63
CA PHE A 83 17.29 -3.62 -2.11
C PHE A 83 18.49 -2.70 -2.28
N LYS A 84 18.69 -2.11 -3.47
CA LYS A 84 19.81 -1.19 -3.76
C LYS A 84 19.71 0.15 -3.03
N SER A 85 18.53 0.51 -2.55
CA SER A 85 18.30 1.73 -1.77
C SER A 85 18.48 1.49 -0.26
N HIS A 86 18.83 0.27 0.15
CA HIS A 86 18.94 -0.14 1.56
C HIS A 86 17.70 0.18 2.39
N PHE A 87 16.53 0.10 1.75
CA PHE A 87 15.23 0.33 2.36
C PHE A 87 14.38 -0.94 2.29
N SER A 88 13.57 -1.21 3.30
CA SER A 88 12.75 -2.41 3.34
C SER A 88 11.35 -2.18 3.92
N ALA A 89 10.38 -2.90 3.42
CA ALA A 89 9.09 -3.07 4.07
C ALA A 89 9.18 -4.21 5.10
N VAL A 90 8.59 -4.00 6.27
CA VAL A 90 8.58 -4.97 7.38
C VAL A 90 7.17 -5.08 7.97
N PRO A 91 6.77 -6.25 8.52
CA PRO A 91 5.50 -6.38 9.22
C PRO A 91 5.38 -5.40 10.39
N VAL A 92 4.17 -4.92 10.69
CA VAL A 92 3.89 -4.07 11.88
C VAL A 92 4.27 -4.75 13.20
N THR A 93 4.30 -6.07 13.23
CA THR A 93 4.75 -6.89 14.37
C THR A 93 6.27 -6.92 14.53
N SER A 94 7.04 -6.45 13.53
CA SER A 94 8.50 -6.41 13.61
C SER A 94 8.99 -5.50 14.72
N ARG A 95 10.07 -5.87 15.40
CA ARG A 95 10.74 -5.04 16.40
C ARG A 95 11.35 -3.77 15.78
N ASN A 96 11.82 -3.85 14.54
CA ASN A 96 12.48 -2.76 13.80
C ASN A 96 11.52 -2.11 12.79
N LYS A 97 10.36 -1.70 13.23
CA LYS A 97 9.29 -1.22 12.35
C LYS A 97 9.38 0.23 11.88
N GLY A 98 10.49 0.91 12.13
CA GLY A 98 10.71 2.30 11.69
C GLY A 98 9.71 3.31 12.28
N LYS A 99 9.79 4.56 11.82
CA LYS A 99 8.96 5.67 12.27
C LYS A 99 7.62 5.75 11.53
N TYR A 100 7.55 5.23 10.32
CA TYR A 100 6.37 5.31 9.45
C TYR A 100 5.70 3.95 9.29
N GLU A 101 4.40 4.01 9.02
CA GLU A 101 3.57 2.86 8.68
C GLU A 101 2.87 3.11 7.35
N MET A 102 2.87 2.11 6.49
CA MET A 102 2.10 2.07 5.24
C MET A 102 0.94 1.09 5.42
N VAL A 103 -0.28 1.62 5.35
CA VAL A 103 -1.52 0.83 5.39
C VAL A 103 -2.00 0.62 3.97
N ILE A 104 -1.90 -0.61 3.47
CA ILE A 104 -2.42 -1.01 2.16
C ILE A 104 -3.90 -1.26 2.31
N THR A 105 -4.71 -0.50 1.57
CA THR A 105 -6.18 -0.55 1.67
C THR A 105 -6.77 -0.87 0.29
N PRO A 106 -7.04 -2.15 -0.01
CA PRO A 106 -7.80 -2.52 -1.19
C PRO A 106 -9.23 -1.97 -1.09
N LEU A 107 -9.72 -1.35 -2.15
CA LEU A 107 -11.03 -0.68 -2.15
C LEU A 107 -12.08 -1.45 -2.92
N LYS A 108 -11.73 -2.00 -4.07
CA LYS A 108 -12.68 -2.66 -4.94
C LYS A 108 -12.00 -3.71 -5.81
N ILE A 109 -12.61 -4.89 -5.86
CA ILE A 109 -12.27 -5.95 -6.83
C ILE A 109 -13.35 -5.94 -7.91
N ASN A 110 -12.95 -5.74 -9.17
CA ASN A 110 -13.87 -5.80 -10.30
C ASN A 110 -14.18 -7.23 -10.75
N GLY A 111 -14.94 -7.36 -11.86
CA GLY A 111 -15.32 -8.67 -12.41
C GLY A 111 -14.15 -9.47 -12.99
N GLY A 112 -13.07 -8.82 -13.41
CA GLY A 112 -11.83 -9.41 -13.95
C GLY A 112 -10.75 -9.64 -12.89
N GLY A 113 -11.04 -9.39 -11.61
CA GLY A 113 -10.06 -9.58 -10.53
C GLY A 113 -9.19 -8.36 -10.24
N ASP A 114 -9.19 -7.32 -11.09
CA ASP A 114 -8.38 -6.12 -10.82
C ASP A 114 -8.81 -5.44 -9.54
N ILE A 115 -7.83 -4.95 -8.80
CA ILE A 115 -8.05 -4.30 -7.51
C ILE A 115 -7.60 -2.85 -7.57
N LYS A 116 -8.48 -1.94 -7.20
CA LYS A 116 -8.11 -0.57 -6.88
C LYS A 116 -7.62 -0.50 -5.44
N VAL A 117 -6.43 0.04 -5.24
CA VAL A 117 -5.77 0.06 -3.93
C VAL A 117 -5.30 1.47 -3.59
N HIS A 118 -5.44 1.86 -2.34
CA HIS A 118 -4.73 2.98 -1.75
C HIS A 118 -3.69 2.48 -0.75
N ALA A 119 -2.51 3.09 -0.74
CA ALA A 119 -1.54 2.96 0.32
C ALA A 119 -1.44 4.29 1.07
N TYR A 120 -1.82 4.28 2.33
CA TYR A 120 -1.73 5.44 3.21
C TYR A 120 -0.46 5.36 4.04
N ILE A 121 0.31 6.44 4.07
CA ILE A 121 1.53 6.52 4.88
C ILE A 121 1.24 7.39 6.10
N PHE A 122 1.49 6.83 7.29
CA PHE A 122 1.30 7.51 8.56
C PHE A 122 2.63 7.67 9.30
N ASN A 123 2.81 8.81 9.94
CA ASN A 123 3.80 8.96 11.00
C ASN A 123 3.21 8.34 12.28
N LYS A 124 3.87 7.32 12.82
CA LYS A 124 3.36 6.59 14.00
C LYS A 124 3.42 7.38 15.31
N GLU A 125 4.29 8.38 15.39
CA GLU A 125 4.42 9.22 16.59
C GLU A 125 3.30 10.24 16.67
N THR A 126 2.95 10.87 15.54
CA THR A 126 1.92 11.93 15.49
C THR A 126 0.57 11.40 15.03
N ASN A 127 0.51 10.18 14.51
CA ASN A 127 -0.66 9.57 13.85
C ASN A 127 -1.19 10.39 12.66
N GLU A 128 -0.34 11.24 12.06
CA GLU A 128 -0.68 12.05 10.91
C GLU A 128 -0.45 11.27 9.62
N LYS A 129 -1.41 11.35 8.71
CA LYS A 129 -1.24 10.85 7.35
C LYS A 129 -0.34 11.81 6.57
N VAL A 130 0.81 11.34 6.13
CA VAL A 130 1.81 12.13 5.41
C VAL A 130 1.74 11.99 3.90
N ALA A 131 1.21 10.87 3.41
CA ALA A 131 1.05 10.63 1.98
C ALA A 131 -0.07 9.65 1.67
N THR A 132 -0.61 9.74 0.45
CA THR A 132 -1.52 8.77 -0.15
C THR A 132 -0.99 8.39 -1.53
N ILE A 133 -0.87 7.11 -1.78
CA ILE A 133 -0.51 6.52 -3.07
C ILE A 133 -1.70 5.73 -3.58
N GLU A 134 -2.08 5.97 -4.84
CA GLU A 134 -3.12 5.23 -5.55
C GLU A 134 -2.49 4.35 -6.61
N PHE A 135 -2.97 3.11 -6.74
CA PHE A 135 -2.56 2.19 -7.79
C PHE A 135 -3.66 1.15 -8.07
N LYS A 136 -3.47 0.42 -9.15
CA LYS A 136 -4.29 -0.73 -9.50
C LYS A 136 -3.38 -1.92 -9.65
N THR A 137 -3.88 -3.08 -9.28
CA THR A 137 -3.24 -4.36 -9.55
C THR A 137 -4.12 -5.16 -10.48
N ASP A 138 -3.52 -5.84 -11.43
CA ASP A 138 -4.23 -6.77 -12.29
C ASP A 138 -4.60 -8.03 -11.50
N GLY A 139 -5.80 -8.50 -11.69
CA GLY A 139 -6.29 -9.72 -11.08
C GLY A 139 -6.14 -10.90 -12.02
N ASP A 140 -6.09 -12.08 -11.44
CA ASP A 140 -6.18 -13.31 -12.21
C ASP A 140 -7.66 -13.66 -12.40
N ASP A 141 -8.08 -13.94 -13.65
CA ASP A 141 -9.47 -14.30 -14.03
C ASP A 141 -9.93 -15.63 -13.41
N ASN A 142 -9.06 -16.32 -12.68
CA ASN A 142 -9.38 -17.57 -12.04
C ASN A 142 -10.37 -17.39 -10.87
N ASP A 143 -11.34 -18.28 -10.77
CA ASP A 143 -12.37 -18.31 -9.72
C ASP A 143 -11.81 -18.44 -8.27
N GLU A 144 -10.53 -18.71 -8.12
CA GLU A 144 -9.80 -18.70 -6.85
C GLU A 144 -9.25 -17.31 -6.57
N ILE A 145 -10.09 -16.48 -5.95
CA ILE A 145 -9.70 -15.14 -5.59
C ILE A 145 -8.76 -15.20 -4.40
N THR A 146 -7.48 -15.11 -4.70
CA THR A 146 -6.45 -14.86 -3.70
C THR A 146 -5.95 -13.44 -3.87
N LEU A 147 -5.58 -12.76 -2.79
CA LEU A 147 -4.86 -11.48 -2.87
C LEU A 147 -3.37 -11.67 -3.18
N ARG A 148 -2.94 -12.89 -3.50
CA ARG A 148 -1.52 -13.23 -3.70
C ARG A 148 -0.90 -12.44 -4.84
N ASP A 149 -1.45 -12.57 -6.05
CA ASP A 149 -0.87 -11.91 -7.22
C ASP A 149 -1.08 -10.40 -7.20
N PRO A 150 -2.25 -9.87 -6.81
CA PRO A 150 -2.39 -8.44 -6.55
C PRO A 150 -1.40 -7.87 -5.52
N MET A 151 -1.10 -8.59 -4.44
CA MET A 151 -0.12 -8.13 -3.45
C MET A 151 1.32 -8.23 -3.94
N LYS A 152 1.62 -9.21 -4.78
CA LYS A 152 2.91 -9.30 -5.46
C LYS A 152 3.13 -8.07 -6.35
N GLU A 153 2.18 -7.76 -7.22
CA GLU A 153 2.23 -6.59 -8.09
C GLU A 153 2.27 -5.28 -7.30
N ALA A 154 1.46 -5.15 -6.25
CA ALA A 154 1.52 -4.02 -5.33
C ALA A 154 2.93 -3.82 -4.74
N GLY A 155 3.61 -4.91 -4.41
CA GLY A 155 4.99 -4.89 -3.92
C GLY A 155 5.97 -4.38 -4.98
N GLU A 156 5.84 -4.82 -6.22
CA GLU A 156 6.66 -4.36 -7.35
C GLU A 156 6.44 -2.87 -7.64
N ASP A 157 5.21 -2.43 -7.74
CA ASP A 157 4.84 -1.04 -8.08
C ASP A 157 5.24 -0.06 -6.98
N LEU A 158 4.88 -0.35 -5.73
CA LEU A 158 5.27 0.50 -4.60
C LEU A 158 6.78 0.46 -4.38
N GLY A 159 7.42 -0.69 -4.49
CA GLY A 159 8.87 -0.81 -4.39
C GLY A 159 9.60 0.02 -5.44
N SER A 160 9.12 0.00 -6.69
CA SER A 160 9.65 0.82 -7.78
C SER A 160 9.45 2.32 -7.55
N LEU A 161 8.28 2.73 -7.01
CA LEU A 161 8.02 4.11 -6.63
C LEU A 161 8.98 4.57 -5.51
N PHE A 162 9.11 3.80 -4.44
CA PHE A 162 10.01 4.11 -3.33
C PHE A 162 11.48 4.17 -3.78
N LYS A 163 11.93 3.24 -4.61
CA LYS A 163 13.29 3.23 -5.18
C LYS A 163 13.62 4.51 -5.98
N LYS A 164 12.63 5.11 -6.67
CA LYS A 164 12.82 6.38 -7.37
C LYS A 164 12.91 7.57 -6.41
N LEU A 165 12.13 7.55 -5.34
CA LEU A 165 12.02 8.65 -4.39
C LEU A 165 13.13 8.65 -3.34
N LEU A 166 13.76 7.50 -3.08
CA LEU A 166 14.85 7.35 -2.10
C LEU A 166 16.25 7.56 -2.73
N LYS A 167 16.33 7.86 -4.00
CA LYS A 167 17.57 8.28 -4.67
C LYS A 167 17.83 9.76 -4.39
#